data_c256f3fac12c1c2359498e677b711b48
#
_entry.id   c256f3fac12c1c2359498e677b711b48
#
_cell.length_a   1.000
_cell.length_b   1.000
_cell.length_c   1.000
_cell.angle_alpha   90.00
_cell.angle_beta   90.00
_cell.angle_gamma   90.00
#
_symmetry.space_group_name_H-M   'P 1'
#
loop_
_entity.id
_entity.type
_entity.pdbx_description
1 polymer ?
#
loop_
_entity_poly.entity_id
_entity_poly.type
_entity_poly.pdbx_seq_one_letter_code
_entity_poly.pdbx_strand_id
1 'polypeptide(L)'
;MSHKRLGFFTRLLDKTSPQARYRLATEQIQRAERAGFDTAWIAQHHFHEHEGGLPAPLVFLASVAAQTNRIRLGTAIITLPMENPLRVAEDAAVLDLLAAGRLEIGLGSGGTPTSFLPFGLTSDQRREAFTNHLNTLLRAWRGETLGHPDNRLYP
;
A
#
# COMPACT_ATOMS: atom_id res chain seq x y z
N MET A 1 2.82 -4.52 -31.72
CA MET A 1 2.87 -5.50 -30.59
C MET A 1 2.64 -4.71 -29.31
N SER A 2 1.69 -5.11 -28.45
CA SER A 2 1.51 -4.44 -27.15
C SER A 2 2.73 -4.70 -26.27
N HIS A 3 3.36 -3.65 -25.78
CA HIS A 3 4.47 -3.75 -24.83
C HIS A 3 3.97 -4.40 -23.52
N LYS A 4 4.57 -5.52 -23.13
CA LYS A 4 4.26 -6.15 -21.84
C LYS A 4 4.93 -5.36 -20.73
N ARG A 5 4.19 -5.04 -19.67
CA ARG A 5 4.73 -4.36 -18.49
C ARG A 5 5.44 -5.36 -17.59
N LEU A 6 6.58 -4.95 -17.03
CA LEU A 6 7.35 -5.72 -16.06
C LEU A 6 7.16 -5.15 -14.65
N GLY A 7 6.76 -6.01 -13.72
CA GLY A 7 6.65 -5.67 -12.29
C GLY A 7 7.77 -6.31 -11.47
N PHE A 8 8.38 -5.54 -10.58
CA PHE A 8 9.19 -6.04 -9.47
C PHE A 8 8.30 -6.20 -8.25
N PHE A 9 8.45 -7.29 -7.49
CA PHE A 9 7.66 -7.53 -6.27
C PHE A 9 8.58 -7.91 -5.10
N THR A 10 8.32 -7.35 -3.91
CA THR A 10 9.03 -7.73 -2.70
C THR A 10 8.12 -7.75 -1.46
N ARG A 11 8.41 -8.69 -0.54
CA ARG A 11 7.83 -8.77 0.80
C ARG A 11 8.80 -8.27 1.88
N LEU A 12 9.96 -7.78 1.51
CA LEU A 12 11.01 -7.35 2.42
C LEU A 12 11.45 -8.47 3.39
N LEU A 13 11.88 -9.60 2.86
CA LEU A 13 12.25 -10.81 3.62
C LEU A 13 13.76 -10.93 3.90
N ASP A 14 14.56 -9.93 3.56
CA ASP A 14 16.00 -9.96 3.77
C ASP A 14 16.34 -10.17 5.25
N LYS A 15 17.22 -11.14 5.53
CA LYS A 15 17.64 -11.49 6.89
C LYS A 15 18.63 -10.48 7.45
N THR A 16 18.13 -9.31 7.84
CA THR A 16 18.93 -8.20 8.35
C THR A 16 18.08 -7.34 9.31
N SER A 17 18.66 -6.27 9.88
CA SER A 17 17.89 -5.36 10.73
C SER A 17 16.75 -4.67 9.94
N PRO A 18 15.65 -4.28 10.60
CA PRO A 18 14.55 -3.57 9.93
C PRO A 18 15.02 -2.34 9.15
N GLN A 19 15.91 -1.54 9.72
CA GLN A 19 16.48 -0.37 9.05
C GLN A 19 17.24 -0.74 7.78
N ALA A 20 18.11 -1.76 7.84
CA ALA A 20 18.85 -2.22 6.66
C ALA A 20 17.93 -2.83 5.61
N ARG A 21 16.87 -3.52 6.02
CA ARG A 21 15.85 -4.11 5.16
C ARG A 21 15.13 -3.04 4.32
N TYR A 22 14.70 -1.94 4.93
CA TYR A 22 14.06 -0.83 4.22
C TYR A 22 15.01 -0.14 3.24
N ARG A 23 16.28 0.05 3.63
CA ARG A 23 17.30 0.59 2.73
C ARG A 23 17.53 -0.33 1.53
N LEU A 24 17.71 -1.64 1.75
CA LEU A 24 17.90 -2.62 0.68
C LEU A 24 16.71 -2.67 -0.27
N ALA A 25 15.47 -2.65 0.25
CA ALA A 25 14.28 -2.62 -0.59
C ALA A 25 14.23 -1.35 -1.45
N THR A 26 14.60 -0.19 -0.92
CA THR A 26 14.71 1.04 -1.69
C THR A 26 15.76 0.92 -2.81
N GLU A 27 16.94 0.39 -2.50
CA GLU A 27 18.00 0.14 -3.48
C GLU A 27 17.56 -0.85 -4.57
N GLN A 28 16.83 -1.90 -4.21
CA GLN A 28 16.27 -2.87 -5.16
C GLN A 28 15.27 -2.20 -6.11
N ILE A 29 14.38 -1.34 -5.59
CA ILE A 29 13.42 -0.59 -6.42
C ILE A 29 14.14 0.38 -7.36
N GLN A 30 15.15 1.11 -6.89
CA GLN A 30 15.97 1.97 -7.74
C GLN A 30 16.70 1.18 -8.84
N ARG A 31 17.18 -0.03 -8.52
CA ARG A 31 17.81 -0.91 -9.53
C ARG A 31 16.78 -1.40 -10.54
N ALA A 32 15.57 -1.79 -10.09
CA ALA A 32 14.48 -2.17 -10.98
C ALA A 32 14.11 -1.02 -11.92
N GLU A 33 14.04 0.22 -11.43
CA GLU A 33 13.83 1.42 -12.24
C GLU A 33 14.88 1.58 -13.32
N ARG A 34 16.16 1.48 -12.96
CA ARG A 34 17.30 1.57 -13.92
C ARG A 34 17.29 0.42 -14.93
N ALA A 35 16.82 -0.77 -14.52
CA ALA A 35 16.71 -1.94 -15.38
C ALA A 35 15.48 -1.91 -16.30
N GLY A 36 14.65 -0.86 -16.24
CA GLY A 36 13.51 -0.67 -17.12
C GLY A 36 12.19 -1.30 -16.66
N PHE A 37 12.09 -1.74 -15.39
CA PHE A 37 10.82 -2.19 -14.84
C PHE A 37 9.79 -1.04 -14.79
N ASP A 38 8.52 -1.40 -15.02
CA ASP A 38 7.42 -0.44 -15.07
C ASP A 38 6.85 -0.13 -13.68
N THR A 39 6.77 -1.14 -12.79
CA THR A 39 6.16 -1.01 -11.48
C THR A 39 6.93 -1.79 -10.42
N ALA A 40 7.10 -1.20 -9.23
CA ALA A 40 7.54 -1.89 -8.03
C ALA A 40 6.34 -2.13 -7.10
N TRP A 41 6.09 -3.38 -6.76
CA TRP A 41 5.00 -3.81 -5.89
C TRP A 41 5.54 -4.24 -4.55
N ILE A 42 4.95 -3.75 -3.46
CA ILE A 42 5.31 -4.16 -2.10
C ILE A 42 4.12 -4.73 -1.34
N ALA A 43 4.39 -5.76 -0.53
CA ALA A 43 3.36 -6.38 0.31
C ALA A 43 3.32 -5.76 1.70
N GLN A 44 2.13 -5.73 2.31
CA GLN A 44 1.91 -5.41 3.71
C GLN A 44 1.79 -6.69 4.53
N HIS A 45 2.52 -6.77 5.64
CA HIS A 45 2.38 -7.84 6.64
C HIS A 45 2.50 -7.27 8.06
N HIS A 46 1.68 -7.79 8.97
CA HIS A 46 1.68 -7.41 10.38
C HIS A 46 2.13 -8.59 11.25
N PHE A 47 2.96 -8.32 12.27
CA PHE A 47 3.38 -9.23 13.34
C PHE A 47 4.23 -10.45 12.92
N HIS A 48 4.07 -10.97 11.71
CA HIS A 48 4.72 -12.18 11.22
C HIS A 48 5.89 -11.84 10.30
N GLU A 49 7.06 -11.59 10.87
CA GLU A 49 8.27 -11.17 10.13
C GLU A 49 8.67 -12.17 9.02
N HIS A 50 8.39 -13.45 9.20
CA HIS A 50 8.65 -14.49 8.18
C HIS A 50 7.70 -14.42 6.96
N GLU A 51 6.58 -13.72 7.07
CA GLU A 51 5.67 -13.46 5.95
C GLU A 51 6.03 -12.18 5.19
N GLY A 52 6.55 -11.18 5.90
CA GLY A 52 6.98 -9.91 5.32
C GLY A 52 7.34 -8.87 6.38
N GLY A 53 8.27 -7.99 6.05
CA GLY A 53 8.87 -7.05 6.98
C GLY A 53 8.31 -5.63 6.93
N LEU A 54 7.14 -5.39 6.34
CA LEU A 54 6.60 -4.04 6.14
C LEU A 54 5.13 -3.91 6.56
N PRO A 55 4.83 -3.29 7.72
CA PRO A 55 3.46 -3.07 8.16
C PRO A 55 2.81 -1.80 7.56
N ALA A 56 3.60 -0.80 7.14
CA ALA A 56 3.11 0.52 6.69
C ALA A 56 3.58 0.85 5.27
N PRO A 57 2.95 0.26 4.22
CA PRO A 57 3.42 0.39 2.85
C PRO A 57 3.39 1.82 2.32
N LEU A 58 2.36 2.63 2.61
CA LEU A 58 2.26 4.00 2.12
C LEU A 58 3.37 4.91 2.69
N VAL A 59 3.73 4.73 3.97
CA VAL A 59 4.84 5.45 4.60
C VAL A 59 6.17 5.10 3.94
N PHE A 60 6.42 3.82 3.68
CA PHE A 60 7.63 3.38 2.99
C PHE A 60 7.69 3.90 1.55
N LEU A 61 6.59 3.77 0.80
CA LEU A 61 6.52 4.24 -0.59
C LEU A 61 6.68 5.76 -0.72
N ALA A 62 6.27 6.56 0.27
CA ALA A 62 6.54 8.00 0.27
C ALA A 62 8.05 8.30 0.28
N SER A 63 8.81 7.54 1.07
CA SER A 63 10.27 7.62 1.08
C SER A 63 10.90 7.20 -0.27
N VAL A 64 10.37 6.15 -0.89
CA VAL A 64 10.83 5.65 -2.20
C VAL A 64 10.47 6.63 -3.33
N ALA A 65 9.30 7.27 -3.26
CA ALA A 65 8.84 8.24 -4.25
C ALA A 65 9.83 9.40 -4.43
N ALA A 66 10.41 9.86 -3.32
CA ALA A 66 11.44 10.92 -3.33
C ALA A 66 12.79 10.48 -3.94
N GLN A 67 12.99 9.19 -4.15
CA GLN A 67 14.25 8.59 -4.59
C GLN A 67 14.13 7.90 -5.97
N THR A 68 12.99 8.02 -6.63
CA THR A 68 12.69 7.44 -7.95
C THR A 68 11.94 8.46 -8.81
N ASN A 69 12.01 8.32 -10.14
CA ASN A 69 11.45 9.32 -11.06
C ASN A 69 10.44 8.76 -12.06
N ARG A 70 10.51 7.46 -12.38
CA ARG A 70 9.74 6.85 -13.47
C ARG A 70 8.91 5.66 -13.02
N ILE A 71 9.51 4.76 -12.22
CA ILE A 71 8.86 3.51 -11.83
C ILE A 71 7.58 3.81 -11.04
N ARG A 72 6.49 3.11 -11.37
CA ARG A 72 5.25 3.19 -10.59
C ARG A 72 5.43 2.44 -9.28
N LEU A 73 4.80 2.93 -8.24
CA LEU A 73 4.93 2.44 -6.88
C LEU A 73 3.61 1.81 -6.44
N GLY A 74 3.61 0.52 -6.20
CA GLY A 74 2.38 -0.22 -5.96
C GLY A 74 2.33 -0.95 -4.62
N THR A 75 1.13 -1.06 -4.06
CA THR A 75 0.86 -1.95 -2.93
C THR A 75 0.27 -3.28 -3.43
N ALA A 76 0.78 -4.42 -2.95
CA ALA A 76 0.28 -5.74 -3.30
C ALA A 76 0.26 -6.65 -2.05
N ILE A 77 -0.64 -6.38 -1.17
CA ILE A 77 -1.77 -5.45 -1.12
C ILE A 77 -1.78 -4.69 0.21
N ILE A 78 -2.61 -3.63 0.35
CA ILE A 78 -3.04 -3.14 1.67
C ILE A 78 -4.18 -4.04 2.15
N THR A 79 -4.07 -4.57 3.37
CA THR A 79 -5.12 -5.35 4.02
C THR A 79 -6.20 -4.40 4.55
N LEU A 80 -7.08 -3.96 3.67
CA LEU A 80 -8.02 -2.87 3.94
C LEU A 80 -8.94 -3.10 5.17
N PRO A 81 -9.34 -4.33 5.55
CA PRO A 81 -10.10 -4.55 6.79
C PRO A 81 -9.38 -4.10 8.07
N MET A 82 -8.05 -4.10 8.08
CA MET A 82 -7.23 -3.72 9.24
C MET A 82 -6.95 -2.21 9.29
N GLU A 83 -7.42 -1.44 8.30
CA GLU A 83 -7.11 -0.02 8.14
C GLU A 83 -8.37 0.85 8.35
N ASN A 84 -8.14 2.10 8.73
CA ASN A 84 -9.18 3.12 8.60
C ASN A 84 -9.27 3.55 7.13
N PRO A 85 -10.41 3.33 6.44
CA PRO A 85 -10.52 3.59 5.01
C PRO A 85 -10.33 5.06 4.63
N LEU A 86 -10.70 6.00 5.50
CA LEU A 86 -10.50 7.44 5.24
C LEU A 86 -9.01 7.79 5.34
N ARG A 87 -8.30 7.24 6.33
CA ARG A 87 -6.84 7.45 6.42
C ARG A 87 -6.10 6.88 5.22
N VAL A 88 -6.49 5.68 4.76
CA VAL A 88 -5.92 5.11 3.54
C VAL A 88 -6.20 6.01 2.33
N ALA A 89 -7.41 6.57 2.23
CA ALA A 89 -7.78 7.46 1.14
C ALA A 89 -6.93 8.75 1.13
N GLU A 90 -6.75 9.37 2.29
CA GLU A 90 -5.93 10.58 2.46
C GLU A 90 -4.44 10.30 2.19
N ASP A 91 -3.88 9.28 2.85
CA ASP A 91 -2.46 8.93 2.72
C ASP A 91 -2.10 8.55 1.28
N ALA A 92 -3.01 7.84 0.57
CA ALA A 92 -2.83 7.50 -0.83
C ALA A 92 -2.89 8.74 -1.74
N ALA A 93 -3.82 9.68 -1.49
CA ALA A 93 -3.91 10.92 -2.25
C ALA A 93 -2.65 11.78 -2.09
N VAL A 94 -2.16 11.94 -0.85
CA VAL A 94 -0.90 12.66 -0.58
C VAL A 94 0.28 11.96 -1.27
N LEU A 95 0.37 10.63 -1.15
CA LEU A 95 1.45 9.88 -1.77
C LEU A 95 1.42 9.96 -3.30
N ASP A 96 0.25 9.93 -3.92
CA ASP A 96 0.14 10.06 -5.38
C ASP A 96 0.64 11.43 -5.88
N LEU A 97 0.32 12.50 -5.15
CA LEU A 97 0.88 13.83 -5.42
C LEU A 97 2.41 13.87 -5.27
N LEU A 98 2.94 13.31 -4.17
CA LEU A 98 4.39 13.22 -3.95
C LEU A 98 5.10 12.36 -5.01
N ALA A 99 4.42 11.34 -5.50
CA ALA A 99 4.90 10.44 -6.54
C ALA A 99 4.63 10.94 -7.97
N ALA A 100 4.05 12.13 -8.14
CA ALA A 100 3.68 12.72 -9.44
C ALA A 100 2.82 11.75 -10.29
N GLY A 101 1.75 11.18 -9.69
CA GLY A 101 0.79 10.31 -10.38
C GLY A 101 1.29 8.89 -10.65
N ARG A 102 2.34 8.43 -9.95
CA ARG A 102 2.92 7.10 -10.14
C ARG A 102 2.40 6.04 -9.16
N LEU A 103 1.46 6.37 -8.28
CA LEU A 103 0.93 5.42 -7.31
C LEU A 103 -0.02 4.41 -7.96
N GLU A 104 0.06 3.16 -7.50
CA GLU A 104 -0.87 2.07 -7.80
C GLU A 104 -1.35 1.46 -6.48
N ILE A 105 -2.66 1.46 -6.24
CA ILE A 105 -3.21 0.92 -4.99
C ILE A 105 -3.83 -0.44 -5.22
N GLY A 106 -3.18 -1.48 -4.69
CA GLY A 106 -3.75 -2.81 -4.56
C GLY A 106 -4.33 -2.99 -3.16
N LEU A 107 -5.60 -3.40 -3.10
CA LEU A 107 -6.34 -3.63 -1.86
C LEU A 107 -6.77 -5.10 -1.77
N GLY A 108 -6.82 -5.64 -0.57
CA GLY A 108 -7.27 -7.01 -0.35
C GLY A 108 -7.87 -7.23 1.04
N SER A 109 -8.55 -8.37 1.20
CA SER A 109 -9.17 -8.73 2.47
C SER A 109 -8.23 -9.37 3.49
N GLY A 110 -6.97 -9.63 3.11
CA GLY A 110 -5.99 -10.30 3.97
C GLY A 110 -6.14 -11.82 4.03
N GLY A 111 -5.04 -12.49 4.42
CA GLY A 111 -4.95 -13.97 4.43
C GLY A 111 -4.47 -14.58 5.74
N THR A 112 -3.84 -13.82 6.64
CA THR A 112 -3.26 -14.33 7.91
C THR A 112 -4.27 -14.18 9.06
N PRO A 113 -4.96 -15.26 9.50
CA PRO A 113 -6.08 -15.16 10.45
C PRO A 113 -5.70 -14.52 11.79
N THR A 114 -4.49 -14.78 12.28
CA THR A 114 -3.99 -14.28 13.57
C THR A 114 -3.70 -12.80 13.58
N SER A 115 -3.56 -12.18 12.42
CA SER A 115 -3.24 -10.74 12.32
C SER A 115 -4.45 -9.83 12.56
N PHE A 116 -5.68 -10.34 12.52
CA PHE A 116 -6.89 -9.50 12.61
C PHE A 116 -7.24 -9.06 14.04
N LEU A 117 -7.00 -9.91 15.03
CA LEU A 117 -7.41 -9.65 16.42
C LEU A 117 -6.90 -8.34 17.01
N PRO A 118 -5.62 -7.94 16.83
CA PRO A 118 -5.13 -6.66 17.33
C PRO A 118 -5.82 -5.43 16.71
N PHE A 119 -6.48 -5.60 15.55
CA PHE A 119 -7.25 -4.56 14.88
C PHE A 119 -8.76 -4.61 15.21
N GLY A 120 -9.16 -5.40 16.23
CA GLY A 120 -10.55 -5.50 16.68
C GLY A 120 -11.46 -6.33 15.78
N LEU A 121 -10.88 -7.17 14.92
CA LEU A 121 -11.61 -8.01 13.96
C LEU A 121 -11.27 -9.49 14.15
N THR A 122 -12.18 -10.34 13.70
CA THR A 122 -11.90 -11.76 13.50
C THR A 122 -11.77 -12.06 12.00
N SER A 123 -11.09 -13.16 11.66
CA SER A 123 -10.78 -13.49 10.26
C SER A 123 -12.03 -13.75 9.40
N ASP A 124 -13.15 -14.19 9.98
CA ASP A 124 -14.42 -14.38 9.31
C ASP A 124 -15.12 -13.06 8.94
N GLN A 125 -14.90 -12.01 9.71
CA GLN A 125 -15.44 -10.67 9.44
C GLN A 125 -14.72 -9.93 8.29
N ARG A 126 -13.54 -10.42 7.85
CA ARG A 126 -12.67 -9.70 6.92
C ARG A 126 -13.31 -9.32 5.58
N ARG A 127 -14.23 -10.16 5.07
CA ARG A 127 -14.85 -9.90 3.76
C ARG A 127 -15.89 -8.79 3.83
N GLU A 128 -16.68 -8.78 4.89
CA GLU A 128 -17.67 -7.74 5.14
C GLU A 128 -16.95 -6.40 5.42
N ALA A 129 -15.95 -6.40 6.30
CA ALA A 129 -15.14 -5.23 6.59
C ALA A 129 -14.45 -4.70 5.32
N PHE A 130 -13.91 -5.58 4.47
CA PHE A 130 -13.33 -5.16 3.18
C PHE A 130 -14.34 -4.43 2.31
N THR A 131 -15.55 -4.97 2.14
CA THR A 131 -16.59 -4.35 1.32
C THR A 131 -16.99 -2.98 1.85
N ASN A 132 -17.21 -2.88 3.17
CA ASN A 132 -17.61 -1.64 3.83
C ASN A 132 -16.52 -0.56 3.74
N HIS A 133 -15.27 -0.93 4.00
CA HIS A 133 -14.13 -0.03 3.92
C HIS A 133 -13.84 0.40 2.48
N LEU A 134 -13.95 -0.51 1.50
CA LEU A 134 -13.78 -0.18 0.09
C LEU A 134 -14.84 0.83 -0.38
N ASN A 135 -16.09 0.64 0.00
CA ASN A 135 -17.17 1.58 -0.33
C ASN A 135 -16.88 2.98 0.26
N THR A 136 -16.43 3.04 1.51
CA THR A 136 -16.09 4.31 2.17
C THR A 136 -14.92 5.00 1.47
N LEU A 137 -13.87 4.26 1.16
CA LEU A 137 -12.69 4.76 0.46
C LEU A 137 -13.04 5.29 -0.93
N LEU A 138 -13.83 4.54 -1.70
CA LEU A 138 -14.25 4.95 -3.05
C LEU A 138 -15.14 6.20 -3.02
N ARG A 139 -16.03 6.34 -2.02
CA ARG A 139 -16.83 7.55 -1.83
C ARG A 139 -15.95 8.75 -1.55
N ALA A 140 -14.94 8.59 -0.69
CA ALA A 140 -13.96 9.63 -0.40
C ALA A 140 -13.25 10.11 -1.68
N TRP A 141 -12.75 9.19 -2.50
CA TRP A 141 -12.05 9.54 -3.76
C TRP A 141 -12.97 10.11 -4.84
N ARG A 142 -14.28 9.89 -4.76
CA ARG A 142 -15.27 10.57 -5.64
C ARG A 142 -15.61 11.98 -5.18
N GLY A 143 -15.04 12.46 -4.06
CA GLY A 143 -15.36 13.76 -3.47
C GLY A 143 -16.75 13.84 -2.86
N GLU A 144 -17.36 12.68 -2.51
CA GLU A 144 -18.64 12.65 -1.81
C GLU A 144 -18.51 13.21 -0.39
N THR A 145 -19.59 13.78 0.15
CA THR A 145 -19.65 14.22 1.54
C THR A 145 -19.65 13.03 2.50
N LEU A 146 -18.90 13.14 3.58
CA LEU A 146 -18.66 12.07 4.55
C LEU A 146 -19.24 12.47 5.92
N GLY A 147 -20.51 12.17 6.14
CA GLY A 147 -21.20 12.44 7.39
C GLY A 147 -21.67 13.87 7.59
N HIS A 148 -20.95 14.89 7.14
CA HIS A 148 -21.35 16.30 7.20
C HIS A 148 -21.11 16.95 5.83
N PRO A 149 -21.93 17.94 5.40
CA PRO A 149 -21.78 18.62 4.09
C PRO A 149 -20.38 19.18 3.79
N ASP A 150 -19.67 19.63 4.83
CA ASP A 150 -18.33 20.20 4.70
C ASP A 150 -17.19 19.16 4.72
N ASN A 151 -17.50 17.89 5.09
CA ASN A 151 -16.50 16.83 5.16
C ASN A 151 -16.31 16.17 3.80
N ARG A 152 -15.26 16.57 3.09
CA ARG A 152 -14.79 15.95 1.85
C ARG A 152 -13.31 15.64 1.95
N LEU A 153 -12.86 14.69 1.15
CA LEU A 153 -11.44 14.39 1.09
C LEU A 153 -10.66 15.61 0.61
N TYR A 154 -9.55 15.89 1.28
CA TYR A 154 -8.55 16.86 0.89
C TYR A 154 -7.17 16.22 1.03
N PRO A 155 -6.24 16.34 0.10
CA PRO A 155 -6.26 17.11 -1.15
C PRO A 155 -7.10 16.50 -2.24
#